data_ccf254617212887162578a67f0729a8d
#
_entry.id   ccf254617212887162578a67f0729a8d
#
_cell.length_a   1.000
_cell.length_b   1.000
_cell.length_c   1.000
_cell.angle_alpha   90.00
_cell.angle_beta   90.00
_cell.angle_gamma   90.00
#
_symmetry.space_group_name_H-M   'P 1'
#
loop_
_entity.id
_entity.type
_entity.pdbx_description
1 polymer ?
#
loop_
_entity_poly.entity_id
_entity_poly.type
_entity_poly.pdbx_seq_one_letter_code
_entity_poly.pdbx_strand_id
1 'polypeptide(L)'
;KNTSRNLYVRGNTVNPFAAAGPDKAGNERYWRWGSDNLFPNALALMSRRSPTHRRIINDKADYISGKGFTCDPERRTLAAIAERANGAGESLRVILNKLAFDKSLFGNAFLEIATDPDETSLSLFHQDASRCRVARDGTHILLHHDWTTFTLQQAKSLPLYPAFEPAPDGTLRSIVHYKDYEPMFEHYGLPAYIAGLNVSAIAYKT
;
A
#
# COMPACT_ATOMS: atom_id res chain seq x y z
N LYS A 1 17.49 10.59 24.76
CA LYS A 1 17.36 11.83 23.96
C LYS A 1 16.53 11.47 22.74
N ASN A 2 15.23 11.71 22.83
CA ASN A 2 14.29 11.59 21.73
C ASN A 2 14.57 12.69 20.72
N THR A 3 15.33 12.41 19.70
CA THR A 3 15.35 13.23 18.49
C THR A 3 14.16 12.82 17.65
N SER A 4 12.98 13.39 17.95
CA SER A 4 11.90 13.50 16.99
C SER A 4 12.46 14.29 15.81
N ARG A 5 12.94 13.58 14.77
CA ARG A 5 13.30 14.18 13.50
C ARG A 5 12.03 14.78 12.93
N ASN A 6 11.96 16.11 12.95
CA ASN A 6 10.90 16.89 12.31
C ASN A 6 10.80 16.48 10.85
N LEU A 7 9.88 15.55 10.56
CA LEU A 7 9.47 15.24 9.21
C LEU A 7 8.80 16.52 8.65
N TYR A 8 9.51 17.24 7.78
CA TYR A 8 8.97 18.25 6.88
C TYR A 8 8.26 19.48 7.48
N VAL A 9 8.74 20.06 8.57
CA VAL A 9 8.33 21.40 8.96
C VAL A 9 9.57 22.28 9.15
N ARG A 10 10.25 22.60 8.10
CA ARG A 10 10.93 23.88 7.95
C ARG A 10 10.14 24.67 6.92
N GLY A 11 9.41 25.65 7.40
CA GLY A 11 8.89 26.87 6.81
C GLY A 11 8.85 27.11 5.29
N ASN A 12 8.75 26.09 4.45
CA ASN A 12 8.56 26.21 3.01
C ASN A 12 7.52 25.19 2.59
N THR A 13 6.59 25.62 1.77
CA THR A 13 5.63 24.86 1.03
C THR A 13 6.18 23.46 0.72
N VAL A 14 5.55 22.43 1.34
CA VAL A 14 5.79 21.05 0.91
C VAL A 14 5.52 21.04 -0.58
N ASN A 15 6.57 20.97 -1.38
CA ASN A 15 6.39 20.72 -2.80
C ASN A 15 6.03 19.24 -2.96
N PRO A 16 4.74 18.89 -3.17
CA PRO A 16 4.34 17.50 -3.28
C PRO A 16 5.02 16.81 -4.46
N PHE A 17 5.40 17.57 -5.49
CA PHE A 17 6.14 17.06 -6.64
C PHE A 17 7.60 16.75 -6.31
N ALA A 18 8.23 17.48 -5.37
CA ALA A 18 9.59 17.14 -4.92
C ALA A 18 9.62 15.85 -4.09
N ALA A 19 8.54 15.57 -3.34
CA ALA A 19 8.39 14.32 -2.59
C ALA A 19 7.94 13.16 -3.48
N ALA A 20 7.20 13.44 -4.55
CA ALA A 20 6.66 12.48 -5.52
C ALA A 20 7.45 12.50 -6.85
N GLY A 21 8.69 12.99 -6.84
CA GLY A 21 9.54 12.99 -8.03
C GLY A 21 9.80 11.59 -8.58
N PRO A 22 10.41 11.48 -9.80
CA PRO A 22 10.72 10.19 -10.40
C PRO A 22 11.43 9.28 -9.42
N ASP A 23 11.12 8.00 -9.47
CA ASP A 23 11.74 6.98 -8.64
C ASP A 23 13.26 7.05 -8.77
N LYS A 24 13.96 7.18 -7.65
CA LYS A 24 15.42 7.22 -7.63
C LYS A 24 15.95 5.86 -7.25
N ALA A 25 16.71 5.23 -8.15
CA ALA A 25 17.50 4.08 -7.81
C ALA A 25 18.74 4.56 -7.04
N GLY A 26 18.81 4.24 -5.75
CA GLY A 26 20.03 4.38 -4.96
C GLY A 26 20.86 3.10 -5.02
N ASN A 27 21.85 2.96 -4.13
CA ASN A 27 22.54 1.70 -3.90
C ASN A 27 21.71 0.68 -3.12
N GLU A 28 20.44 1.04 -2.80
CA GLU A 28 19.52 0.17 -2.11
C GLU A 28 18.98 -0.91 -3.05
N ARG A 29 18.47 -2.00 -2.46
CA ARG A 29 17.87 -3.14 -3.19
C ARG A 29 16.41 -2.91 -3.55
N TYR A 30 15.92 -1.68 -3.44
CA TYR A 30 14.55 -1.29 -3.75
C TYR A 30 14.51 0.09 -4.40
N TRP A 31 13.39 0.39 -5.05
CA TRP A 31 13.08 1.71 -5.57
C TRP A 31 12.54 2.57 -4.43
N ARG A 32 13.10 3.75 -4.24
CA ARG A 32 12.63 4.69 -3.22
C ARG A 32 11.26 5.23 -3.60
N TRP A 33 10.40 5.35 -2.61
CA TRP A 33 9.12 6.01 -2.78
C TRP A 33 9.21 7.46 -2.29
N GLY A 34 9.43 8.38 -3.24
CA GLY A 34 9.81 9.76 -2.98
C GLY A 34 11.32 9.93 -2.77
N SER A 35 11.76 11.18 -2.66
CA SER A 35 13.19 11.54 -2.60
C SER A 35 13.94 10.96 -1.41
N ASP A 36 13.24 10.80 -0.29
CA ASP A 36 13.77 10.31 0.99
C ASP A 36 13.15 8.97 1.44
N ASN A 37 12.41 8.32 0.54
CA ASN A 37 11.70 7.08 0.80
C ASN A 37 10.57 7.17 1.86
N LEU A 38 10.16 8.39 2.24
CA LEU A 38 9.13 8.62 3.27
C LEU A 38 7.86 9.29 2.72
N PHE A 39 7.70 9.34 1.40
CA PHE A 39 6.52 9.94 0.79
C PHE A 39 5.19 9.34 1.28
N PRO A 40 5.01 7.99 1.38
CA PRO A 40 3.79 7.44 1.92
C PRO A 40 3.56 7.80 3.39
N ASN A 41 4.63 7.89 4.19
CA ASN A 41 4.53 8.32 5.58
C ASN A 41 4.03 9.77 5.69
N ALA A 42 4.50 10.66 4.79
CA ALA A 42 4.03 12.04 4.72
C ALA A 42 2.54 12.11 4.35
N LEU A 43 2.09 11.35 3.34
CA LEU A 43 0.67 11.28 2.95
C LEU A 43 -0.22 10.75 4.09
N ALA A 44 0.21 9.70 4.78
CA ALA A 44 -0.50 9.16 5.94
C ALA A 44 -0.62 10.18 7.07
N LEU A 45 0.46 10.93 7.36
CA LEU A 45 0.45 11.98 8.37
C LEU A 45 -0.48 13.13 7.99
N MET A 46 -0.43 13.58 6.73
CA MET A 46 -1.32 14.62 6.22
C MET A 46 -2.78 14.21 6.33
N SER A 47 -3.12 12.98 5.92
CA SER A 47 -4.48 12.45 6.06
C SER A 47 -4.96 12.43 7.52
N ARG A 48 -4.09 12.10 8.47
CA ARG A 48 -4.43 12.13 9.91
C ARG A 48 -4.66 13.53 10.46
N ARG A 49 -3.99 14.52 9.89
CA ARG A 49 -4.10 15.94 10.32
C ARG A 49 -5.27 16.69 9.69
N SER A 50 -5.87 16.15 8.61
CA SER A 50 -7.03 16.75 7.93
C SER A 50 -8.27 15.87 8.08
N PRO A 51 -9.21 16.20 8.96
CA PRO A 51 -10.45 15.45 9.08
C PRO A 51 -11.23 15.39 7.78
N THR A 52 -11.28 16.49 7.02
CA THR A 52 -11.96 16.54 5.72
C THR A 52 -11.31 15.59 4.70
N HIS A 53 -9.98 15.67 4.57
CA HIS A 53 -9.26 14.77 3.66
C HIS A 53 -9.45 13.30 4.07
N ARG A 54 -9.29 13.00 5.36
CA ARG A 54 -9.50 11.64 5.89
C ARG A 54 -10.90 11.14 5.60
N ARG A 55 -11.91 11.99 5.78
CA ARG A 55 -13.31 11.64 5.50
C ARG A 55 -13.52 11.31 4.03
N ILE A 56 -13.00 12.13 3.11
CA ILE A 56 -13.13 11.88 1.67
C ILE A 56 -12.48 10.55 1.28
N ILE A 57 -11.29 10.22 1.82
CA ILE A 57 -10.62 8.94 1.55
C ILE A 57 -11.45 7.77 2.08
N ASN A 58 -11.97 7.87 3.29
CA ASN A 58 -12.83 6.83 3.88
C ASN A 58 -14.11 6.63 3.05
N ASP A 59 -14.83 7.71 2.74
CA ASP A 59 -16.08 7.64 1.96
C ASP A 59 -15.83 7.04 0.57
N LYS A 60 -14.70 7.36 -0.06
CA LYS A 60 -14.30 6.75 -1.34
C LYS A 60 -14.02 5.25 -1.19
N ALA A 61 -13.32 4.84 -0.14
CA ALA A 61 -13.06 3.43 0.14
C ALA A 61 -14.35 2.65 0.42
N ASP A 62 -15.25 3.23 1.21
CA ASP A 62 -16.56 2.65 1.51
C ASP A 62 -17.43 2.54 0.26
N TYR A 63 -17.40 3.54 -0.62
CA TYR A 63 -18.13 3.51 -1.89
C TYR A 63 -17.62 2.41 -2.82
N ILE A 64 -16.28 2.25 -2.93
CA ILE A 64 -15.65 1.22 -3.77
C ILE A 64 -15.94 -0.19 -3.22
N SER A 65 -15.81 -0.39 -1.91
CA SER A 65 -16.06 -1.69 -1.28
C SER A 65 -17.54 -2.07 -1.23
N GLY A 66 -18.42 -1.07 -1.28
CA GLY A 66 -19.87 -1.23 -1.36
C GLY A 66 -20.46 -2.15 -0.29
N LYS A 67 -21.43 -2.95 -0.68
CA LYS A 67 -22.09 -3.94 0.20
C LYS A 67 -21.33 -5.28 0.27
N GLY A 68 -20.18 -5.40 -0.41
CA GLY A 68 -19.42 -6.63 -0.49
C GLY A 68 -19.68 -7.39 -1.81
N PHE A 69 -19.42 -8.68 -1.78
CA PHE A 69 -19.51 -9.55 -2.95
C PHE A 69 -20.70 -10.47 -2.84
N THR A 70 -21.39 -10.67 -3.98
CA THR A 70 -22.39 -11.72 -4.14
C THR A 70 -21.75 -12.83 -4.94
N CYS A 71 -21.68 -14.03 -4.36
CA CYS A 71 -21.15 -15.21 -5.03
C CYS A 71 -22.30 -16.13 -5.42
N ASP A 72 -22.13 -16.87 -6.51
CA ASP A 72 -23.02 -17.96 -6.85
C ASP A 72 -23.02 -18.99 -5.71
N PRO A 73 -24.17 -19.37 -5.15
CA PRO A 73 -24.27 -20.35 -4.07
C PRO A 73 -23.64 -21.71 -4.40
N GLU A 74 -23.59 -22.09 -5.67
CA GLU A 74 -22.96 -23.33 -6.14
C GLU A 74 -21.43 -23.28 -6.02
N ARG A 75 -20.84 -22.08 -6.00
CA ARG A 75 -19.39 -21.86 -5.83
C ARG A 75 -19.00 -21.71 -4.36
N ARG A 76 -19.17 -22.79 -3.60
CA ARG A 76 -18.96 -22.79 -2.13
C ARG A 76 -17.59 -22.25 -1.70
N THR A 77 -16.52 -22.57 -2.43
CA THR A 77 -15.17 -22.07 -2.11
C THR A 77 -15.09 -20.56 -2.22
N LEU A 78 -15.67 -19.95 -3.28
CA LEU A 78 -15.67 -18.50 -3.44
C LEU A 78 -16.56 -17.81 -2.39
N ALA A 79 -17.70 -18.41 -2.04
CA ALA A 79 -18.55 -17.89 -0.98
C ALA A 79 -17.83 -17.91 0.38
N ALA A 80 -17.11 -18.97 0.69
CA ALA A 80 -16.32 -19.08 1.92
C ALA A 80 -15.20 -18.01 1.98
N ILE A 81 -14.48 -17.77 0.87
CA ILE A 81 -13.46 -16.72 0.77
C ILE A 81 -14.09 -15.33 0.91
N ALA A 82 -15.28 -15.10 0.34
CA ALA A 82 -15.97 -13.82 0.46
C ALA A 82 -16.30 -13.48 1.92
N GLU A 83 -16.68 -14.47 2.72
CA GLU A 83 -17.00 -14.30 4.14
C GLU A 83 -15.76 -14.29 5.03
N ARG A 84 -14.78 -15.16 4.72
CA ARG A 84 -13.56 -15.31 5.50
C ARG A 84 -12.37 -15.50 4.56
N ALA A 85 -11.73 -14.40 4.19
CA ALA A 85 -10.65 -14.39 3.21
C ALA A 85 -9.29 -14.80 3.78
N ASN A 86 -9.13 -14.86 5.12
CA ASN A 86 -7.86 -15.25 5.76
C ASN A 86 -8.06 -15.81 7.17
N GLY A 87 -6.97 -16.31 7.73
CA GLY A 87 -6.94 -16.86 9.09
C GLY A 87 -7.22 -15.84 10.20
N ALA A 88 -7.08 -14.55 9.93
CA ALA A 88 -7.45 -13.48 10.88
C ALA A 88 -8.98 -13.23 10.93
N GLY A 89 -9.77 -13.93 10.10
CA GLY A 89 -11.23 -13.80 10.06
C GLY A 89 -11.73 -12.57 9.31
N GLU A 90 -10.89 -11.93 8.48
CA GLU A 90 -11.32 -10.81 7.66
C GLU A 90 -12.13 -11.29 6.46
N SER A 91 -13.25 -10.60 6.17
CA SER A 91 -14.01 -10.83 4.94
C SER A 91 -13.32 -10.16 3.75
N LEU A 92 -13.60 -10.67 2.55
CA LEU A 92 -13.10 -10.08 1.32
C LEU A 92 -13.52 -8.59 1.18
N ARG A 93 -14.71 -8.22 1.68
CA ARG A 93 -15.16 -6.83 1.73
C ARG A 93 -14.23 -5.95 2.57
N VAL A 94 -13.81 -6.43 3.74
CA VAL A 94 -12.88 -5.69 4.63
C VAL A 94 -11.54 -5.50 3.94
N ILE A 95 -11.02 -6.53 3.28
CA ILE A 95 -9.76 -6.46 2.53
C ILE A 95 -9.88 -5.46 1.38
N LEU A 96 -10.98 -5.52 0.60
CA LEU A 96 -11.22 -4.58 -0.50
C LEU A 96 -11.32 -3.14 0.00
N ASN A 97 -11.97 -2.91 1.16
CA ASN A 97 -12.07 -1.58 1.75
C ASN A 97 -10.67 -1.03 2.10
N LYS A 98 -9.80 -1.85 2.71
CA LYS A 98 -8.42 -1.47 3.02
C LYS A 98 -7.60 -1.19 1.74
N LEU A 99 -7.74 -2.03 0.71
CA LEU A 99 -7.09 -1.82 -0.59
C LEU A 99 -7.57 -0.52 -1.26
N ALA A 100 -8.88 -0.27 -1.23
CA ALA A 100 -9.47 0.94 -1.78
C ALA A 100 -9.03 2.19 -1.01
N PHE A 101 -8.88 2.09 0.31
CA PHE A 101 -8.33 3.13 1.14
C PHE A 101 -6.88 3.45 0.76
N ASP A 102 -6.01 2.44 0.71
CA ASP A 102 -4.61 2.61 0.34
C ASP A 102 -4.45 3.14 -1.09
N LYS A 103 -5.22 2.60 -2.04
CA LYS A 103 -5.25 3.06 -3.42
C LYS A 103 -5.65 4.53 -3.52
N SER A 104 -6.63 4.95 -2.73
CA SER A 104 -7.11 6.33 -2.70
C SER A 104 -6.13 7.27 -2.02
N LEU A 105 -5.45 6.82 -0.95
CA LEU A 105 -4.52 7.65 -0.18
C LEU A 105 -3.13 7.72 -0.81
N PHE A 106 -2.63 6.60 -1.34
CA PHE A 106 -1.25 6.48 -1.81
C PHE A 106 -1.12 6.36 -3.34
N GLY A 107 -2.23 6.16 -4.06
CA GLY A 107 -2.21 5.79 -5.47
C GLY A 107 -1.73 4.35 -5.72
N ASN A 108 -1.53 3.58 -4.66
CA ASN A 108 -0.99 2.21 -4.67
C ASN A 108 -1.70 1.36 -3.63
N ALA A 109 -1.88 0.08 -3.91
CA ALA A 109 -2.40 -0.89 -2.95
C ALA A 109 -1.74 -2.26 -3.20
N PHE A 110 -1.61 -3.06 -2.14
CA PHE A 110 -0.92 -4.34 -2.19
C PHE A 110 -1.78 -5.44 -1.58
N LEU A 111 -2.02 -6.51 -2.35
CA LEU A 111 -2.76 -7.69 -1.94
C LEU A 111 -1.83 -8.90 -1.94
N GLU A 112 -1.54 -9.45 -0.77
CA GLU A 112 -0.83 -10.72 -0.64
C GLU A 112 -1.80 -11.88 -0.85
N ILE A 113 -1.38 -12.85 -1.63
CA ILE A 113 -2.07 -14.10 -1.91
C ILE A 113 -1.24 -15.22 -1.29
N ALA A 114 -1.88 -16.06 -0.51
CA ALA A 114 -1.27 -17.29 0.02
C ALA A 114 -2.13 -18.48 -0.37
N THR A 115 -1.50 -19.55 -0.84
CA THR A 115 -2.16 -20.81 -1.20
C THR A 115 -1.32 -22.00 -0.73
N ASP A 116 -1.95 -23.14 -0.56
CA ASP A 116 -1.23 -24.39 -0.34
C ASP A 116 -0.57 -24.86 -1.65
N PRO A 117 0.49 -25.69 -1.58
CA PRO A 117 1.16 -26.21 -2.77
C PRO A 117 0.26 -27.00 -3.72
N ASP A 118 -0.82 -27.56 -3.24
CA ASP A 118 -1.85 -28.27 -4.00
C ASP A 118 -3.01 -27.39 -4.46
N GLU A 119 -2.91 -26.07 -4.20
CA GLU A 119 -3.88 -25.04 -4.55
C GLU A 119 -5.31 -25.29 -3.99
N THR A 120 -5.42 -26.06 -2.92
CA THR A 120 -6.71 -26.41 -2.31
C THR A 120 -7.26 -25.31 -1.43
N SER A 121 -6.39 -24.42 -0.91
CA SER A 121 -6.77 -23.28 -0.09
C SER A 121 -6.30 -21.96 -0.68
N LEU A 122 -7.03 -20.90 -0.40
CA LEU A 122 -6.68 -19.54 -0.79
C LEU A 122 -6.91 -18.60 0.37
N SER A 123 -5.90 -17.83 0.72
CA SER A 123 -5.98 -16.77 1.72
C SER A 123 -5.50 -15.45 1.14
N LEU A 124 -6.22 -14.37 1.46
CA LEU A 124 -5.95 -13.03 0.97
C LEU A 124 -5.64 -12.09 2.13
N PHE A 125 -4.58 -11.30 2.00
CA PHE A 125 -4.16 -10.36 3.03
C PHE A 125 -3.89 -8.99 2.42
N HIS A 126 -4.46 -7.96 3.00
CA HIS A 126 -4.06 -6.59 2.71
C HIS A 126 -2.68 -6.31 3.31
N GLN A 127 -1.79 -5.73 2.51
CA GLN A 127 -0.51 -5.22 2.98
C GLN A 127 -0.52 -3.68 2.96
N ASP A 128 -0.21 -3.08 4.11
CA ASP A 128 -0.14 -1.61 4.26
C ASP A 128 0.84 -1.03 3.24
N ALA A 129 0.35 -0.20 2.33
CA ALA A 129 1.15 0.35 1.25
C ALA A 129 2.35 1.16 1.75
N SER A 130 2.25 1.80 2.93
CA SER A 130 3.38 2.54 3.51
C SER A 130 4.57 1.64 3.87
N ARG A 131 4.33 0.35 4.06
CA ARG A 131 5.34 -0.67 4.40
C ARG A 131 5.93 -1.38 3.19
N CYS A 132 5.37 -1.19 2.01
CA CYS A 132 5.76 -1.89 0.77
C CYS A 132 6.73 -1.06 -0.06
N ARG A 133 7.75 -1.72 -0.61
CA ARG A 133 8.65 -1.13 -1.62
C ARG A 133 8.87 -2.11 -2.75
N VAL A 134 8.90 -1.59 -3.96
CA VAL A 134 9.25 -2.37 -5.16
C VAL A 134 10.74 -2.69 -5.10
N ALA A 135 11.10 -3.97 -5.18
CA ALA A 135 12.48 -4.39 -5.26
C ALA A 135 13.15 -3.87 -6.53
N ARG A 136 14.47 -3.74 -6.50
CA ARG A 136 15.23 -3.16 -7.61
C ARG A 136 15.11 -3.92 -8.91
N ASP A 137 14.94 -5.24 -8.83
CA ASP A 137 14.73 -6.13 -9.97
C ASP A 137 13.33 -6.01 -10.59
N GLY A 138 12.40 -5.32 -9.91
CA GLY A 138 11.02 -5.17 -10.36
C GLY A 138 10.17 -6.44 -10.25
N THR A 139 10.70 -7.51 -9.67
CA THR A 139 10.03 -8.82 -9.59
C THR A 139 9.46 -9.13 -8.20
N HIS A 140 9.85 -8.37 -7.18
CA HIS A 140 9.44 -8.57 -5.80
C HIS A 140 8.94 -7.27 -5.15
N ILE A 141 8.17 -7.46 -4.08
CA ILE A 141 7.83 -6.40 -3.13
C ILE A 141 8.50 -6.73 -1.80
N LEU A 142 9.24 -5.75 -1.28
CA LEU A 142 9.84 -5.81 0.05
C LEU A 142 8.90 -5.16 1.06
N LEU A 143 8.63 -5.85 2.16
CA LEU A 143 7.81 -5.36 3.26
C LEU A 143 8.68 -5.12 4.49
N HIS A 144 8.64 -3.92 5.03
CA HIS A 144 9.34 -3.57 6.26
C HIS A 144 8.51 -2.60 7.09
N HIS A 145 8.56 -2.76 8.42
CA HIS A 145 7.75 -1.94 9.34
C HIS A 145 8.24 -0.48 9.45
N ASP A 146 9.54 -0.25 9.28
CA ASP A 146 10.16 1.07 9.37
C ASP A 146 11.29 1.24 8.35
N TRP A 147 11.02 1.99 7.30
CA TRP A 147 11.98 2.25 6.23
C TRP A 147 13.10 3.22 6.60
N THR A 148 13.07 3.83 7.80
CA THR A 148 14.18 4.65 8.32
C THR A 148 15.29 3.81 8.93
N THR A 149 14.95 2.59 9.39
CA THR A 149 15.86 1.62 10.03
C THR A 149 15.99 0.34 9.20
N PHE A 150 15.69 0.42 7.90
CA PHE A 150 15.66 -0.74 7.02
C PHE A 150 16.96 -1.53 7.03
N THR A 151 16.83 -2.84 7.23
CA THR A 151 17.85 -3.84 6.98
C THR A 151 17.26 -4.97 6.15
N LEU A 152 18.00 -5.47 5.18
CA LEU A 152 17.47 -6.48 4.26
C LEU A 152 17.10 -7.79 4.97
N GLN A 153 17.83 -8.16 6.03
CA GLN A 153 17.57 -9.37 6.79
C GLN A 153 16.22 -9.35 7.53
N GLN A 154 15.68 -8.16 7.76
CA GLN A 154 14.40 -7.95 8.46
C GLN A 154 13.22 -7.73 7.51
N ALA A 155 13.49 -7.59 6.21
CA ALA A 155 12.44 -7.39 5.23
C ALA A 155 11.86 -8.74 4.77
N LYS A 156 10.53 -8.86 4.78
CA LYS A 156 9.84 -9.93 4.07
C LYS A 156 9.84 -9.59 2.58
N SER A 157 10.27 -10.52 1.74
CA SER A 157 10.21 -10.42 0.28
C SER A 157 9.08 -11.29 -0.24
N LEU A 158 8.28 -10.76 -1.16
CA LEU A 158 7.20 -11.49 -1.83
C LEU A 158 7.33 -11.28 -3.34
N PRO A 159 7.25 -12.36 -4.14
CA PRO A 159 7.27 -12.24 -5.59
C PRO A 159 6.01 -11.56 -6.10
N LEU A 160 6.14 -10.78 -7.16
CA LEU A 160 4.99 -10.19 -7.83
C LEU A 160 4.19 -11.27 -8.59
N TYR A 161 2.88 -11.23 -8.42
CA TYR A 161 1.97 -12.08 -9.19
C TYR A 161 2.21 -11.91 -10.71
N PRO A 162 2.24 -12.99 -11.51
CA PRO A 162 1.77 -14.34 -11.21
C PRO A 162 2.82 -15.30 -10.61
N ALA A 163 4.01 -14.85 -10.25
CA ALA A 163 4.99 -15.71 -9.61
C ALA A 163 4.60 -16.04 -8.15
N PHE A 164 4.88 -17.27 -7.72
CA PHE A 164 4.68 -17.73 -6.36
C PHE A 164 5.98 -18.34 -5.82
N GLU A 165 6.29 -18.06 -4.56
CA GLU A 165 7.45 -18.61 -3.87
C GLU A 165 7.07 -19.26 -2.55
N PRO A 166 7.78 -20.34 -2.13
CA PRO A 166 7.54 -21.00 -0.86
C PRO A 166 7.84 -20.07 0.32
N ALA A 167 6.92 -20.05 1.30
CA ALA A 167 7.12 -19.40 2.57
C ALA A 167 7.53 -20.40 3.66
N PRO A 168 8.10 -19.92 4.80
CA PRO A 168 8.53 -20.81 5.89
C PRO A 168 7.41 -21.66 6.51
N ASP A 169 6.16 -21.24 6.35
CA ASP A 169 4.97 -21.96 6.83
C ASP A 169 4.46 -23.02 5.84
N GLY A 170 5.20 -23.28 4.75
CA GLY A 170 4.86 -24.24 3.73
C GLY A 170 3.86 -23.76 2.69
N THR A 171 3.32 -22.55 2.82
CA THR A 171 2.43 -21.97 1.80
C THR A 171 3.23 -21.38 0.64
N LEU A 172 2.59 -21.29 -0.54
CA LEU A 172 3.06 -20.51 -1.67
C LEU A 172 2.50 -19.09 -1.56
N ARG A 173 3.36 -18.09 -1.75
CA ARG A 173 2.96 -16.69 -1.60
C ARG A 173 3.29 -15.86 -2.82
N SER A 174 2.43 -14.91 -3.09
CA SER A 174 2.55 -13.92 -4.15
C SER A 174 1.98 -12.59 -3.67
N ILE A 175 2.31 -11.49 -4.34
CA ILE A 175 1.72 -10.19 -4.06
C ILE A 175 1.29 -9.49 -5.35
N VAL A 176 0.08 -8.94 -5.33
CA VAL A 176 -0.43 -8.10 -6.42
C VAL A 176 -0.21 -6.64 -6.04
N HIS A 177 0.38 -5.88 -6.93
CA HIS A 177 0.54 -4.43 -6.79
C HIS A 177 -0.43 -3.71 -7.72
N TYR A 178 -1.42 -3.05 -7.14
CA TYR A 178 -2.35 -2.17 -7.84
C TYR A 178 -1.86 -0.73 -7.76
N LYS A 179 -1.58 -0.11 -8.89
CA LYS A 179 -1.16 1.30 -8.94
C LYS A 179 -1.92 2.09 -9.99
N ASP A 180 -2.08 3.41 -9.77
CA ASP A 180 -2.53 4.31 -10.80
C ASP A 180 -1.42 4.50 -11.84
N TYR A 181 -1.81 4.51 -13.12
CA TYR A 181 -0.88 4.89 -14.17
C TYR A 181 -0.61 6.40 -14.04
N GLU A 182 0.65 6.73 -13.93
CA GLU A 182 1.11 8.12 -13.95
C GLU A 182 2.32 8.21 -14.87
N PRO A 183 2.28 9.07 -15.92
CA PRO A 183 3.43 9.29 -16.79
C PRO A 183 4.69 9.64 -15.98
N MET A 184 5.83 9.10 -16.37
CA MET A 184 7.15 9.26 -15.72
C MET A 184 7.31 8.53 -14.37
N PHE A 185 6.27 7.83 -13.86
CA PHE A 185 6.33 7.06 -12.61
C PHE A 185 6.19 5.57 -12.92
N GLU A 186 7.33 4.88 -12.99
CA GLU A 186 7.34 3.48 -13.39
C GLU A 186 6.94 2.54 -12.26
N HIS A 187 7.44 2.79 -11.04
CA HIS A 187 7.34 1.84 -9.93
C HIS A 187 6.15 2.09 -9.01
N TYR A 188 5.75 3.35 -8.86
CA TYR A 188 4.63 3.74 -7.98
C TYR A 188 3.63 4.61 -8.72
N GLY A 189 2.35 4.48 -8.35
CA GLY A 189 1.31 5.41 -8.76
C GLY A 189 1.26 6.64 -7.86
N LEU A 190 0.60 7.68 -8.33
CA LEU A 190 0.31 8.88 -7.54
C LEU A 190 -1.18 8.92 -7.18
N PRO A 191 -1.54 9.39 -5.97
CA PRO A 191 -2.95 9.58 -5.63
C PRO A 191 -3.56 10.72 -6.44
N ALA A 192 -4.81 10.55 -6.88
CA ALA A 192 -5.50 11.52 -7.73
C ALA A 192 -5.61 12.93 -7.14
N TYR A 193 -5.55 13.07 -5.80
CA TYR A 193 -5.61 14.37 -5.11
C TYR A 193 -4.26 15.09 -5.02
N ILE A 194 -3.18 14.51 -5.56
CA ILE A 194 -1.82 15.07 -5.39
C ILE A 194 -1.71 16.52 -5.85
N ALA A 195 -2.43 16.87 -6.92
CA ALA A 195 -2.47 18.26 -7.41
C ALA A 195 -3.12 19.24 -6.43
N GLY A 196 -3.98 18.76 -5.53
CA GLY A 196 -4.64 19.54 -4.50
C GLY A 196 -3.85 19.67 -3.18
N LEU A 197 -2.69 19.01 -3.04
CA LEU A 197 -1.94 19.02 -1.78
C LEU A 197 -1.48 20.40 -1.34
N ASN A 198 -1.19 21.31 -2.24
CA ASN A 198 -0.85 22.70 -1.90
C ASN A 198 -2.00 23.43 -1.20
N VAL A 199 -3.23 23.17 -1.64
CA VAL A 199 -4.44 23.74 -1.03
C VAL A 199 -4.67 23.14 0.35
N SER A 200 -4.47 21.83 0.48
CA SER A 200 -4.56 21.13 1.77
C SER A 200 -3.48 21.60 2.76
N ALA A 201 -2.26 21.84 2.30
CA ALA A 201 -1.18 22.37 3.14
C ALA A 201 -1.48 23.79 3.68
N ILE A 202 -2.26 24.58 2.97
CA ILE A 202 -2.74 25.90 3.43
C ILE A 202 -3.77 25.72 4.56
N ALA A 203 -4.68 24.77 4.43
CA ALA A 203 -5.69 24.47 5.45
C ALA A 203 -5.11 23.94 6.78
N TYR A 204 -3.85 23.51 6.80
CA TYR A 204 -3.15 23.07 8.02
C TYR A 204 -2.46 24.21 8.80
N LYS A 205 -2.39 25.40 8.23
CA LYS A 205 -1.73 26.57 8.87
C LYS A 205 -2.69 27.50 9.62
N THR A 206 -3.98 27.29 9.46
CA THR A 206 -5.05 27.99 10.22
C THR A 206 -5.52 27.16 11.39
#